data_7fb7e8e9a084fe6d407d8e673c0a4e47
#
_entry.id   7fb7e8e9a084fe6d407d8e673c0a4e47
#
_cell.length_a   1.000
_cell.length_b   1.000
_cell.length_c   1.000
_cell.angle_alpha   90.00
_cell.angle_beta   90.00
_cell.angle_gamma   90.00
#
_symmetry.space_group_name_H-M   'P 1'
#
loop_
_entity.id
_entity.type
_entity.pdbx_description
1 polymer ?
#
loop_
_entity_poly.entity_id
_entity_poly.type
_entity_poly.pdbx_seq_one_letter_code
_entity_poly.pdbx_strand_id
1 'polypeptide(L)'
;MKKRMYRFLMTGVMAAAMLGMTACGSKTGTGDTAAAAAAADSSAAGETASGEDIGFPKKETITLVVPGKAGGGSDLGIRYYSEGLNRIYGLKTTVTNYDSNTIGHQTVATAKPDGTTLTVATSALNIQYITGNAEVNPMKDFTLIACLQDNGFSTLAVPADAPYDDFAGFVEYAKAHPGELNAGMPAAGANTFLFGMLTSTTGIELNSVECASESDRLTNLAGGFIDIGVIGVGNAQEYEKAGKLKVIGTVSSDGTTISKYPEELPDNYKTLQEQGFDKCVMSIYHYLLGPAGMDETMVADMNAAMKAVCEDETVSAGIAGIGNIPGWHDLAESKEIHEREYAQFVEIAKELDMFVQE
;
A
#
# COMPACT_ATOMS: atom_id res chain seq x y z
N MET A 1 -13.03 39.70 28.94
CA MET A 1 -12.21 40.90 28.91
C MET A 1 -10.76 40.60 29.22
N LYS A 2 -9.86 41.13 28.42
CA LYS A 2 -8.40 41.18 28.39
C LYS A 2 -7.72 40.19 27.44
N LYS A 3 -7.55 40.67 26.19
CA LYS A 3 -6.57 40.24 25.21
C LYS A 3 -5.16 40.56 25.74
N ARG A 4 -4.23 39.60 25.68
CA ARG A 4 -2.79 39.88 25.73
C ARG A 4 -2.16 39.48 24.38
N MET A 5 -1.77 40.50 23.67
CA MET A 5 -1.02 40.52 22.44
C MET A 5 0.47 40.43 22.79
N TYR A 6 1.21 39.42 22.33
CA TYR A 6 2.66 39.40 22.38
C TYR A 6 3.22 39.71 20.98
N ARG A 7 3.84 40.87 20.92
CA ARG A 7 4.72 41.30 19.80
C ARG A 7 6.07 40.62 20.00
N PHE A 8 6.59 39.93 18.98
CA PHE A 8 8.01 39.58 18.89
C PHE A 8 8.69 40.46 17.86
N LEU A 9 9.75 41.09 18.33
CA LEU A 9 10.67 41.90 17.55
C LEU A 9 11.52 41.01 16.64
N MET A 10 11.60 41.40 15.37
CA MET A 10 12.67 40.97 14.46
C MET A 10 13.92 41.85 14.74
N THR A 11 15.07 41.20 14.92
CA THR A 11 16.38 41.81 14.69
C THR A 11 17.14 40.98 13.68
N GLY A 12 17.39 41.62 12.52
CA GLY A 12 18.19 41.04 11.46
C GLY A 12 19.68 41.21 11.71
N VAL A 13 20.46 40.30 11.18
CA VAL A 13 21.88 40.54 10.88
C VAL A 13 22.16 40.02 9.48
N MET A 14 22.41 40.97 8.57
CA MET A 14 23.05 40.74 7.28
C MET A 14 24.56 40.62 7.49
N ALA A 15 25.19 39.66 6.85
CA ALA A 15 26.60 39.75 6.49
C ALA A 15 26.81 39.19 5.09
N ALA A 16 27.09 40.06 4.17
CA ALA A 16 27.54 39.77 2.81
C ALA A 16 29.06 39.62 2.80
N ALA A 17 29.56 38.69 2.01
CA ALA A 17 30.92 38.72 1.49
C ALA A 17 30.95 38.14 0.06
N MET A 18 31.20 39.07 -0.86
CA MET A 18 31.56 38.84 -2.25
C MET A 18 33.08 38.70 -2.42
N LEU A 19 33.48 38.28 -3.60
CA LEU A 19 34.76 38.27 -4.30
C LEU A 19 35.46 36.90 -4.29
N GLY A 20 35.97 36.39 -5.40
CA GLY A 20 36.31 36.98 -6.68
C GLY A 20 36.60 35.94 -7.77
N MET A 21 36.41 36.41 -8.98
CA MET A 21 36.82 35.81 -10.23
C MET A 21 38.34 35.69 -10.37
N THR A 22 38.82 34.62 -11.03
CA THR A 22 39.87 34.80 -12.04
C THR A 22 39.81 33.66 -13.09
N ALA A 23 39.93 34.07 -14.31
CA ALA A 23 39.89 33.29 -15.55
C ALA A 23 41.28 32.96 -16.05
N CYS A 24 41.31 32.16 -17.10
CA CYS A 24 42.31 31.88 -18.13
C CYS A 24 43.33 30.74 -17.88
N GLY A 25 43.32 29.77 -18.74
CA GLY A 25 44.22 29.65 -19.82
C GLY A 25 44.56 28.22 -20.27
N SER A 26 44.03 27.82 -21.38
CA SER A 26 44.54 27.06 -22.54
C SER A 26 45.55 25.89 -22.41
N LYS A 27 45.15 24.83 -23.09
CA LYS A 27 45.85 24.02 -24.14
C LYS A 27 46.50 22.70 -23.77
N THR A 28 45.95 21.70 -24.49
CA THR A 28 46.58 20.58 -25.19
C THR A 28 47.20 19.43 -24.41
N GLY A 29 46.65 18.28 -24.68
CA GLY A 29 47.30 16.96 -24.43
C GLY A 29 46.37 15.81 -24.77
N THR A 30 46.50 15.30 -25.96
CA THR A 30 45.94 14.06 -26.51
C THR A 30 46.21 12.86 -25.62
N GLY A 31 45.19 12.02 -25.44
CA GLY A 31 45.32 10.71 -24.84
C GLY A 31 44.03 9.91 -24.95
N ASP A 32 43.89 9.20 -26.07
CA ASP A 32 42.87 8.17 -26.29
C ASP A 32 42.92 7.11 -25.20
N THR A 33 41.79 6.86 -24.57
CA THR A 33 41.42 5.52 -24.13
C THR A 33 39.89 5.40 -24.18
N ALA A 34 39.44 4.86 -25.31
CA ALA A 34 38.07 4.38 -25.47
C ALA A 34 37.79 3.22 -24.54
N ALA A 35 36.99 3.44 -23.50
CA ALA A 35 36.31 2.36 -22.81
C ALA A 35 35.02 2.07 -23.56
N ALA A 36 35.07 1.02 -24.37
CA ALA A 36 33.89 0.45 -25.03
C ALA A 36 32.93 -0.07 -23.95
N ALA A 37 31.79 0.59 -23.79
CA ALA A 37 30.64 0.01 -23.11
C ALA A 37 30.12 -1.11 -24.06
N ALA A 38 30.33 -2.35 -23.67
CA ALA A 38 29.70 -3.49 -24.27
C ALA A 38 28.20 -3.40 -24.05
N ALA A 39 27.47 -3.06 -25.10
CA ALA A 39 26.05 -3.31 -25.18
C ALA A 39 25.87 -4.84 -25.20
N ALA A 40 25.46 -5.40 -24.09
CA ALA A 40 24.96 -6.77 -24.06
C ALA A 40 23.62 -6.76 -24.79
N ASP A 41 23.65 -7.24 -26.01
CA ASP A 41 22.51 -7.61 -26.83
C ASP A 41 21.88 -8.85 -26.16
N SER A 42 20.92 -8.66 -25.23
CA SER A 42 20.07 -9.72 -24.73
C SER A 42 18.79 -9.77 -25.55
N SER A 43 18.91 -10.22 -26.78
CA SER A 43 17.78 -10.72 -27.56
C SER A 43 17.38 -12.12 -27.04
N ALA A 44 16.79 -12.20 -25.84
CA ALA A 44 15.88 -13.26 -25.51
C ALA A 44 14.49 -12.76 -25.93
N ALA A 45 14.20 -12.88 -27.22
CA ALA A 45 12.84 -12.83 -27.70
C ALA A 45 12.12 -14.05 -27.09
N GLY A 46 11.43 -13.86 -25.97
CA GLY A 46 10.40 -14.78 -25.52
C GLY A 46 9.41 -14.92 -26.67
N GLU A 47 9.04 -16.17 -26.98
CA GLU A 47 7.96 -16.45 -27.91
C GLU A 47 6.74 -15.66 -27.45
N THR A 48 6.44 -14.56 -28.13
CA THR A 48 5.19 -13.83 -27.96
C THR A 48 4.08 -14.82 -28.31
N ALA A 49 3.19 -15.08 -27.35
CA ALA A 49 1.94 -15.79 -27.58
C ALA A 49 1.13 -15.00 -28.63
N SER A 50 1.44 -15.25 -29.90
CA SER A 50 0.88 -14.57 -31.05
C SER A 50 -0.39 -15.29 -31.45
N GLY A 51 -1.54 -14.75 -31.07
CA GLY A 51 -2.81 -15.18 -31.61
C GLY A 51 -4.01 -15.16 -30.67
N GLU A 52 -3.83 -15.22 -29.38
CA GLU A 52 -4.94 -15.17 -28.42
C GLU A 52 -5.41 -13.73 -28.21
N ASP A 53 -6.72 -13.54 -28.13
CA ASP A 53 -7.30 -12.31 -27.65
C ASP A 53 -7.07 -12.26 -26.14
N ILE A 54 -6.34 -11.25 -25.69
CA ILE A 54 -5.99 -11.06 -24.28
C ILE A 54 -6.85 -9.98 -23.61
N GLY A 55 -7.92 -9.53 -24.28
CA GLY A 55 -8.82 -8.50 -23.81
C GLY A 55 -8.22 -7.09 -23.76
N PHE A 56 -6.89 -6.96 -23.70
CA PHE A 56 -6.22 -5.65 -23.72
C PHE A 56 -6.12 -5.07 -25.13
N PRO A 57 -6.34 -3.74 -25.31
CA PRO A 57 -6.26 -3.08 -26.62
C PRO A 57 -4.80 -3.02 -27.11
N LYS A 58 -4.44 -3.91 -28.04
CA LYS A 58 -3.04 -4.07 -28.54
C LYS A 58 -2.52 -2.90 -29.36
N LYS A 59 -3.39 -2.13 -29.99
CA LYS A 59 -3.02 -1.02 -30.91
C LYS A 59 -2.97 0.34 -30.23
N GLU A 60 -3.54 0.46 -29.05
CA GLU A 60 -3.69 1.71 -28.30
C GLU A 60 -2.69 1.74 -27.14
N THR A 61 -2.49 2.91 -26.56
CA THR A 61 -1.74 3.03 -25.32
C THR A 61 -2.67 2.88 -24.15
N ILE A 62 -2.39 1.93 -23.26
CA ILE A 62 -3.16 1.72 -22.04
C ILE A 62 -2.63 2.66 -20.96
N THR A 63 -3.48 3.50 -20.43
CA THR A 63 -3.16 4.36 -19.29
C THR A 63 -3.47 3.63 -18.00
N LEU A 64 -2.44 3.37 -17.22
CA LEU A 64 -2.55 2.83 -15.87
C LEU A 64 -2.51 4.00 -14.88
N VAL A 65 -3.66 4.32 -14.31
CA VAL A 65 -3.82 5.42 -13.37
C VAL A 65 -3.38 4.97 -11.98
N VAL A 66 -2.51 5.77 -11.35
CA VAL A 66 -2.13 5.62 -9.94
C VAL A 66 -2.88 6.68 -9.15
N PRO A 67 -3.85 6.30 -8.29
CA PRO A 67 -4.49 7.23 -7.38
C PRO A 67 -3.58 7.47 -6.17
N GLY A 68 -2.50 8.21 -6.38
CA GLY A 68 -1.45 8.47 -5.39
C GLY A 68 -0.19 9.07 -6.00
N LYS A 69 0.68 9.54 -5.12
CA LYS A 69 1.98 10.13 -5.51
C LYS A 69 2.94 9.07 -6.04
N ALA A 70 3.84 9.50 -6.93
CA ALA A 70 4.93 8.66 -7.42
C ALA A 70 5.85 8.20 -6.29
N GLY A 71 6.36 6.96 -6.40
CA GLY A 71 7.27 6.33 -5.44
C GLY A 71 6.59 5.65 -4.25
N GLY A 72 5.27 5.72 -4.13
CA GLY A 72 4.52 4.93 -3.15
C GLY A 72 4.31 3.48 -3.58
N GLY A 73 3.90 2.60 -2.65
CA GLY A 73 3.70 1.17 -2.94
C GLY A 73 2.76 0.89 -4.11
N SER A 74 1.64 1.63 -4.23
CA SER A 74 0.72 1.49 -5.37
C SER A 74 1.37 1.88 -6.70
N ASP A 75 2.17 2.94 -6.72
CA ASP A 75 2.90 3.37 -7.93
C ASP A 75 3.93 2.31 -8.36
N LEU A 76 4.72 1.82 -7.42
CA LEU A 76 5.71 0.78 -7.69
C LEU A 76 5.04 -0.51 -8.18
N GLY A 77 3.95 -0.95 -7.53
CA GLY A 77 3.19 -2.13 -7.93
C GLY A 77 2.64 -2.01 -9.36
N ILE A 78 2.00 -0.88 -9.69
CA ILE A 78 1.47 -0.64 -11.04
C ILE A 78 2.58 -0.65 -12.09
N ARG A 79 3.79 -0.15 -11.78
CA ARG A 79 4.93 -0.17 -12.71
C ARG A 79 5.42 -1.59 -13.00
N TYR A 80 5.44 -2.48 -12.02
CA TYR A 80 5.76 -3.89 -12.25
C TYR A 80 4.73 -4.56 -13.16
N TYR A 81 3.43 -4.33 -12.96
CA TYR A 81 2.39 -4.83 -13.87
C TYR A 81 2.51 -4.22 -15.27
N SER A 82 2.78 -2.92 -15.38
CA SER A 82 3.04 -2.22 -16.64
C SER A 82 4.20 -2.85 -17.41
N GLU A 83 5.31 -3.14 -16.75
CA GLU A 83 6.47 -3.80 -17.32
C GLU A 83 6.15 -5.23 -17.76
N GLY A 84 5.46 -6.00 -16.93
CA GLY A 84 5.02 -7.36 -17.28
C GLY A 84 4.12 -7.39 -18.51
N LEU A 85 3.11 -6.50 -18.58
CA LEU A 85 2.23 -6.37 -19.75
C LEU A 85 3.00 -6.02 -21.03
N ASN A 86 3.96 -5.12 -20.93
CA ASN A 86 4.84 -4.77 -22.07
C ASN A 86 5.72 -5.95 -22.49
N ARG A 87 6.41 -6.59 -21.56
CA ARG A 87 7.38 -7.66 -21.82
C ARG A 87 6.73 -8.93 -22.36
N ILE A 88 5.60 -9.35 -21.78
CA ILE A 88 4.93 -10.60 -22.14
C ILE A 88 4.07 -10.44 -23.40
N TYR A 89 3.35 -9.33 -23.51
CA TYR A 89 2.35 -9.13 -24.57
C TYR A 89 2.68 -8.00 -25.55
N GLY A 90 3.78 -7.26 -25.35
CA GLY A 90 4.16 -6.13 -26.21
C GLY A 90 3.20 -4.94 -26.12
N LEU A 91 2.40 -4.84 -25.03
CA LEU A 91 1.44 -3.77 -24.85
C LEU A 91 2.13 -2.43 -24.56
N LYS A 92 1.61 -1.36 -25.14
CA LYS A 92 2.05 0.00 -24.82
C LYS A 92 1.31 0.48 -23.59
N THR A 93 2.01 0.71 -22.50
CA THR A 93 1.44 1.20 -21.23
C THR A 93 2.04 2.55 -20.84
N THR A 94 1.27 3.39 -20.20
CA THR A 94 1.70 4.65 -19.58
C THR A 94 1.17 4.72 -18.16
N VAL A 95 2.05 4.95 -17.18
CA VAL A 95 1.66 5.12 -15.78
C VAL A 95 1.48 6.61 -15.50
N THR A 96 0.29 6.99 -15.01
CA THR A 96 -0.06 8.38 -14.71
C THR A 96 -0.45 8.51 -13.24
N ASN A 97 0.29 9.32 -12.49
CA ASN A 97 0.05 9.57 -11.07
C ASN A 97 -0.87 10.77 -10.85
N TYR A 98 -1.74 10.68 -9.86
CA TYR A 98 -2.55 11.78 -9.37
C TYR A 98 -2.25 12.04 -7.89
N ASP A 99 -2.00 13.30 -7.52
CA ASP A 99 -1.73 13.67 -6.11
C ASP A 99 -2.95 13.47 -5.19
N SER A 100 -4.13 13.34 -5.76
CA SER A 100 -5.39 13.05 -5.06
C SER A 100 -5.94 11.69 -5.47
N ASN A 101 -6.15 10.82 -4.50
CA ASN A 101 -6.78 9.52 -4.72
C ASN A 101 -8.17 9.67 -5.35
N THR A 102 -8.96 10.62 -4.87
CA THR A 102 -10.30 10.91 -5.38
C THR A 102 -10.27 11.26 -6.86
N ILE A 103 -9.34 12.16 -7.29
CA ILE A 103 -9.22 12.53 -8.71
C ILE A 103 -8.78 11.35 -9.56
N GLY A 104 -7.82 10.56 -9.08
CA GLY A 104 -7.35 9.36 -9.77
C GLY A 104 -8.48 8.36 -10.01
N HIS A 105 -9.23 8.01 -8.96
CA HIS A 105 -10.37 7.10 -9.06
C HIS A 105 -11.48 7.65 -9.97
N GLN A 106 -11.83 8.94 -9.82
CA GLN A 106 -12.83 9.60 -10.67
C GLN A 106 -12.43 9.59 -12.14
N THR A 107 -11.14 9.77 -12.45
CA THR A 107 -10.62 9.72 -13.82
C THR A 107 -10.90 8.36 -14.48
N VAL A 108 -10.72 7.26 -13.75
CA VAL A 108 -11.01 5.92 -14.28
C VAL A 108 -12.50 5.65 -14.34
N ALA A 109 -13.25 5.96 -13.28
CA ALA A 109 -14.68 5.72 -13.22
C ALA A 109 -15.46 6.40 -14.37
N THR A 110 -14.96 7.55 -14.85
CA THR A 110 -15.58 8.32 -15.94
C THR A 110 -14.97 8.08 -17.32
N ALA A 111 -13.97 7.19 -17.42
CA ALA A 111 -13.34 6.85 -18.69
C ALA A 111 -14.27 5.99 -19.58
N LYS A 112 -13.87 5.78 -20.83
CA LYS A 112 -14.58 4.86 -21.72
C LYS A 112 -14.32 3.41 -21.31
N PRO A 113 -15.30 2.52 -21.35
CA PRO A 113 -15.16 1.12 -20.96
C PRO A 113 -14.52 0.26 -22.09
N ASP A 114 -13.44 0.74 -22.69
CA ASP A 114 -12.76 0.14 -23.85
C ASP A 114 -11.39 -0.48 -23.50
N GLY A 115 -11.05 -0.56 -22.21
CA GLY A 115 -9.81 -1.15 -21.74
C GLY A 115 -8.56 -0.26 -21.88
N THR A 116 -8.70 0.99 -22.33
CA THR A 116 -7.55 1.92 -22.50
C THR A 116 -7.20 2.69 -21.23
N THR A 117 -8.09 2.73 -20.24
CA THR A 117 -7.85 3.44 -18.97
C THR A 117 -8.24 2.55 -17.79
N LEU A 118 -7.23 2.14 -17.02
CA LEU A 118 -7.35 1.19 -15.92
C LEU A 118 -6.63 1.74 -14.68
N THR A 119 -6.94 1.19 -13.51
CA THR A 119 -6.19 1.44 -12.28
C THR A 119 -5.96 0.16 -11.50
N VAL A 120 -4.91 0.14 -10.68
CA VAL A 120 -4.82 -0.80 -9.56
C VAL A 120 -5.14 -0.02 -8.29
N ALA A 121 -6.35 -0.18 -7.80
CA ALA A 121 -6.82 0.42 -6.56
C ALA A 121 -6.60 -0.53 -5.39
N THR A 122 -6.34 0.03 -4.21
CA THR A 122 -6.33 -0.74 -2.97
C THR A 122 -7.69 -0.74 -2.30
N SER A 123 -7.89 -1.61 -1.33
CA SER A 123 -9.06 -1.61 -0.43
C SER A 123 -9.34 -0.26 0.24
N ALA A 124 -8.38 0.65 0.23
CA ALA A 124 -8.59 2.03 0.69
C ALA A 124 -9.72 2.75 -0.08
N LEU A 125 -9.97 2.39 -1.34
CA LEU A 125 -11.11 2.91 -2.10
C LEU A 125 -12.44 2.54 -1.42
N ASN A 126 -12.59 1.27 -0.99
CA ASN A 126 -13.76 0.80 -0.27
C ASN A 126 -13.99 1.59 1.03
N ILE A 127 -12.92 1.73 1.84
CA ILE A 127 -12.96 2.48 3.09
C ILE A 127 -13.33 3.95 2.86
N GLN A 128 -12.71 4.61 1.87
CA GLN A 128 -13.00 6.01 1.56
C GLN A 128 -14.45 6.22 1.14
N TYR A 129 -15.01 5.32 0.33
CA TYR A 129 -16.40 5.39 -0.05
C TYR A 129 -17.33 5.18 1.15
N ILE A 130 -17.18 4.10 1.90
CA ILE A 130 -18.01 3.74 3.06
C ILE A 130 -18.04 4.87 4.10
N THR A 131 -16.92 5.57 4.28
CA THR A 131 -16.77 6.69 5.24
C THR A 131 -17.11 8.07 4.65
N GLY A 132 -17.62 8.14 3.42
CA GLY A 132 -18.02 9.39 2.77
C GLY A 132 -16.86 10.28 2.31
N ASN A 133 -15.63 9.74 2.25
CA ASN A 133 -14.44 10.47 1.79
C ASN A 133 -14.17 10.31 0.29
N ALA A 134 -14.95 9.49 -0.42
CA ALA A 134 -14.97 9.36 -1.87
C ALA A 134 -16.41 9.31 -2.38
N GLU A 135 -16.64 9.90 -3.56
CA GLU A 135 -17.96 9.90 -4.21
C GLU A 135 -18.14 8.70 -5.13
N VAL A 136 -17.04 8.15 -5.67
CA VAL A 136 -17.09 7.00 -6.59
C VAL A 136 -17.37 5.72 -5.81
N ASN A 137 -18.41 5.00 -6.22
CA ASN A 137 -18.80 3.74 -5.61
C ASN A 137 -17.92 2.59 -6.14
N PRO A 138 -17.12 1.92 -5.28
CA PRO A 138 -16.21 0.87 -5.73
C PRO A 138 -16.92 -0.33 -6.37
N MET A 139 -18.17 -0.59 -5.96
CA MET A 139 -18.97 -1.74 -6.42
C MET A 139 -19.83 -1.43 -7.65
N LYS A 140 -20.05 -0.15 -8.00
CA LYS A 140 -20.97 0.26 -9.08
C LYS A 140 -20.28 1.02 -10.21
N ASP A 141 -19.28 1.86 -9.89
CA ASP A 141 -18.66 2.76 -10.86
C ASP A 141 -17.44 2.14 -11.55
N PHE A 142 -17.08 0.91 -11.15
CA PHE A 142 -15.97 0.17 -11.73
C PHE A 142 -16.38 -1.22 -12.19
N THR A 143 -15.64 -1.73 -13.16
CA THR A 143 -15.60 -3.15 -13.53
C THR A 143 -14.38 -3.78 -12.89
N LEU A 144 -14.58 -4.79 -12.05
CA LEU A 144 -13.51 -5.59 -11.46
C LEU A 144 -12.93 -6.52 -12.53
N ILE A 145 -11.61 -6.44 -12.75
CA ILE A 145 -10.89 -7.28 -13.72
C ILE A 145 -10.15 -8.40 -12.98
N ALA A 146 -9.42 -8.08 -11.92
CA ALA A 146 -8.68 -9.07 -11.15
C ALA A 146 -8.36 -8.58 -9.73
N CYS A 147 -8.23 -9.49 -8.79
CA CYS A 147 -7.52 -9.30 -7.54
C CYS A 147 -6.07 -9.80 -7.74
N LEU A 148 -5.07 -8.93 -7.52
CA LEU A 148 -3.70 -9.16 -7.97
C LEU A 148 -2.70 -9.44 -6.83
N GLN A 149 -2.90 -8.85 -5.69
CA GLN A 149 -1.98 -8.96 -4.55
C GLN A 149 -2.66 -8.53 -3.26
N ASP A 150 -2.07 -8.93 -2.15
CA ASP A 150 -2.40 -8.52 -0.80
C ASP A 150 -1.25 -7.69 -0.22
N ASN A 151 -1.52 -6.70 0.61
CA ASN A 151 -0.49 -5.99 1.38
C ASN A 151 0.25 -6.91 2.38
N GLY A 152 -0.23 -8.13 2.56
CA GLY A 152 0.42 -9.16 3.33
C GLY A 152 0.36 -8.91 4.83
N PHE A 153 1.46 -8.43 5.39
CA PHE A 153 1.68 -8.44 6.82
C PHE A 153 1.75 -7.02 7.39
N SER A 154 0.94 -6.77 8.44
CA SER A 154 0.95 -5.52 9.20
C SER A 154 1.38 -5.82 10.63
N THR A 155 2.63 -5.48 11.00
CA THR A 155 3.11 -5.76 12.36
C THR A 155 2.48 -4.82 13.39
N LEU A 156 2.13 -5.37 14.54
CA LEU A 156 1.73 -4.64 15.74
C LEU A 156 2.97 -4.41 16.60
N ALA A 157 3.39 -3.17 16.69
CA ALA A 157 4.57 -2.76 17.45
C ALA A 157 4.15 -1.96 18.70
N VAL A 158 4.90 -2.18 19.78
CA VAL A 158 4.72 -1.53 21.09
C VAL A 158 6.07 -0.96 21.56
N PRO A 159 6.12 -0.03 22.53
CA PRO A 159 7.38 0.41 23.15
C PRO A 159 8.22 -0.77 23.62
N ALA A 160 9.54 -0.66 23.54
CA ALA A 160 10.46 -1.77 23.90
C ALA A 160 10.34 -2.23 25.35
N ASP A 161 9.92 -1.35 26.26
CA ASP A 161 9.72 -1.60 27.68
C ASP A 161 8.27 -1.92 28.08
N ALA A 162 7.37 -2.12 27.09
CA ALA A 162 6.01 -2.54 27.35
C ALA A 162 5.96 -3.83 28.20
N PRO A 163 4.99 -3.97 29.14
CA PRO A 163 4.97 -5.07 30.11
C PRO A 163 4.44 -6.40 29.54
N TYR A 164 4.28 -6.53 28.26
CA TYR A 164 3.78 -7.71 27.54
C TYR A 164 4.69 -7.99 26.32
N ASP A 165 4.80 -9.27 25.94
CA ASP A 165 5.73 -9.72 24.89
C ASP A 165 5.05 -10.32 23.65
N ASP A 166 3.73 -10.54 23.71
CA ASP A 166 2.89 -11.05 22.63
C ASP A 166 1.52 -10.38 22.64
N PHE A 167 0.72 -10.69 21.61
CA PHE A 167 -0.61 -10.09 21.48
C PHE A 167 -1.57 -10.56 22.57
N ALA A 168 -1.44 -11.77 23.08
CA ALA A 168 -2.28 -12.28 24.17
C ALA A 168 -2.06 -11.47 25.45
N GLY A 169 -0.79 -11.26 25.83
CA GLY A 169 -0.42 -10.42 26.97
C GLY A 169 -0.87 -8.97 26.81
N PHE A 170 -0.78 -8.41 25.58
CA PHE A 170 -1.34 -7.08 25.29
C PHE A 170 -2.85 -7.03 25.52
N VAL A 171 -3.61 -8.02 25.04
CA VAL A 171 -5.07 -8.08 25.21
C VAL A 171 -5.44 -8.20 26.70
N GLU A 172 -4.75 -9.04 27.48
CA GLU A 172 -4.96 -9.16 28.92
C GLU A 172 -4.70 -7.84 29.64
N TYR A 173 -3.58 -7.19 29.31
CA TYR A 173 -3.22 -5.90 29.90
C TYR A 173 -4.23 -4.81 29.54
N ALA A 174 -4.63 -4.70 28.26
CA ALA A 174 -5.63 -3.73 27.81
C ALA A 174 -7.00 -3.93 28.48
N LYS A 175 -7.43 -5.17 28.70
CA LYS A 175 -8.67 -5.48 29.44
C LYS A 175 -8.60 -5.09 30.93
N ALA A 176 -7.42 -5.13 31.52
CA ALA A 176 -7.21 -4.68 32.90
C ALA A 176 -7.11 -3.15 33.01
N HIS A 177 -6.88 -2.44 31.89
CA HIS A 177 -6.69 -1.00 31.80
C HIS A 177 -7.57 -0.38 30.69
N PRO A 178 -8.92 -0.52 30.78
CA PRO A 178 -9.82 -0.12 29.70
C PRO A 178 -9.73 1.39 29.44
N GLY A 179 -9.50 1.77 28.17
CA GLY A 179 -9.39 3.15 27.74
C GLY A 179 -8.15 3.91 28.24
N GLU A 180 -7.14 3.21 28.79
CA GLU A 180 -5.88 3.84 29.21
C GLU A 180 -4.80 3.79 28.13
N LEU A 181 -4.86 2.79 27.21
CA LEU A 181 -3.86 2.60 26.18
C LEU A 181 -4.16 3.42 24.90
N ASN A 182 -3.12 3.98 24.31
CA ASN A 182 -3.17 4.84 23.14
C ASN A 182 -2.73 4.07 21.88
N ALA A 183 -3.59 3.98 20.88
CA ALA A 183 -3.27 3.42 19.58
C ALA A 183 -3.00 4.52 18.54
N GLY A 184 -1.85 4.45 17.89
CA GLY A 184 -1.45 5.40 16.85
C GLY A 184 -2.06 5.04 15.49
N MET A 185 -2.99 5.89 15.00
CA MET A 185 -3.68 5.67 13.73
C MET A 185 -4.08 7.00 13.08
N PRO A 186 -4.29 7.06 11.75
CA PRO A 186 -4.90 8.23 11.13
C PRO A 186 -6.38 8.35 11.52
N ALA A 187 -6.98 9.52 11.35
CA ALA A 187 -8.41 9.74 11.65
C ALA A 187 -9.34 8.80 10.85
N ALA A 188 -8.96 8.44 9.63
CA ALA A 188 -9.65 7.44 8.80
C ALA A 188 -8.64 6.73 7.89
N GLY A 189 -8.80 5.42 7.70
CA GLY A 189 -7.94 4.62 6.84
C GLY A 189 -7.78 3.18 7.30
N ALA A 190 -6.94 2.40 6.60
CA ALA A 190 -6.76 0.97 6.86
C ALA A 190 -6.38 0.67 8.32
N ASN A 191 -5.47 1.46 8.92
CA ASN A 191 -5.07 1.22 10.31
C ASN A 191 -6.16 1.51 11.32
N THR A 192 -7.04 2.50 11.06
CA THR A 192 -8.23 2.77 11.89
C THR A 192 -9.18 1.58 11.86
N PHE A 193 -9.41 1.03 10.66
CA PHE A 193 -10.23 -0.16 10.48
C PHE A 193 -9.60 -1.41 11.09
N LEU A 194 -8.27 -1.55 10.99
CA LEU A 194 -7.54 -2.63 11.66
C LEU A 194 -7.72 -2.57 13.17
N PHE A 195 -7.53 -1.42 13.80
CA PHE A 195 -7.77 -1.28 15.24
C PHE A 195 -9.24 -1.45 15.60
N GLY A 196 -10.18 -1.00 14.76
CA GLY A 196 -11.61 -1.28 14.91
C GLY A 196 -11.90 -2.80 14.92
N MET A 197 -11.38 -3.54 13.99
CA MET A 197 -11.47 -5.00 13.96
C MET A 197 -10.84 -5.64 15.20
N LEU A 198 -9.66 -5.18 15.65
CA LEU A 198 -9.01 -5.71 16.85
C LEU A 198 -9.85 -5.45 18.11
N THR A 199 -10.36 -4.22 18.28
CA THR A 199 -11.18 -3.85 19.46
C THR A 199 -12.50 -4.61 19.49
N SER A 200 -13.22 -4.71 18.35
CA SER A 200 -14.49 -5.45 18.28
C SER A 200 -14.30 -6.94 18.50
N THR A 201 -13.23 -7.53 17.97
CA THR A 201 -12.97 -8.97 18.08
C THR A 201 -12.50 -9.39 19.48
N THR A 202 -11.67 -8.57 20.12
CA THR A 202 -11.06 -8.89 21.42
C THR A 202 -11.79 -8.29 22.61
N GLY A 203 -12.62 -7.27 22.40
CA GLY A 203 -13.32 -6.55 23.46
C GLY A 203 -12.41 -5.65 24.31
N ILE A 204 -11.27 -5.20 23.77
CA ILE A 204 -10.39 -4.19 24.40
C ILE A 204 -10.86 -2.79 24.05
N GLU A 205 -10.53 -1.81 24.90
CA GLU A 205 -10.79 -0.40 24.67
C GLU A 205 -9.47 0.36 24.52
N LEU A 206 -9.32 1.09 23.40
CA LEU A 206 -8.12 1.87 23.08
C LEU A 206 -8.49 3.32 22.77
N ASN A 207 -7.64 4.27 23.18
CA ASN A 207 -7.75 5.65 22.74
C ASN A 207 -7.08 5.83 21.39
N SER A 208 -7.71 6.54 20.45
CA SER A 208 -7.11 6.91 19.18
C SER A 208 -6.22 8.14 19.33
N VAL A 209 -4.97 8.04 18.90
CA VAL A 209 -4.02 9.16 18.79
C VAL A 209 -3.70 9.37 17.34
N GLU A 210 -3.90 10.59 16.83
CA GLU A 210 -3.64 10.91 15.43
C GLU A 210 -2.17 10.72 15.06
N CYS A 211 -1.93 9.79 14.16
CA CYS A 211 -0.63 9.47 13.58
C CYS A 211 -0.83 9.21 12.09
N ALA A 212 -0.78 10.28 11.27
CA ALA A 212 -1.09 10.23 9.85
C ALA A 212 -0.14 9.36 9.04
N SER A 213 1.11 9.21 9.47
CA SER A 213 2.16 8.45 8.77
C SER A 213 2.78 7.38 9.66
N GLU A 214 3.48 6.42 9.03
CA GLU A 214 4.25 5.42 9.76
C GLU A 214 5.41 6.07 10.54
N SER A 215 6.02 7.10 9.99
CA SER A 215 7.07 7.88 10.66
C SER A 215 6.57 8.54 11.95
N ASP A 216 5.32 9.03 11.95
CA ASP A 216 4.69 9.56 13.17
C ASP A 216 4.51 8.46 14.21
N ARG A 217 4.02 7.27 13.80
CA ARG A 217 3.84 6.13 14.70
C ARG A 217 5.17 5.66 15.29
N LEU A 218 6.23 5.52 14.47
CA LEU A 218 7.57 5.17 14.95
C LEU A 218 8.10 6.16 15.97
N THR A 219 7.93 7.46 15.70
CA THR A 219 8.35 8.53 16.62
C THR A 219 7.59 8.47 17.93
N ASN A 220 6.27 8.31 17.86
CA ASN A 220 5.41 8.27 19.04
C ASN A 220 5.57 6.99 19.87
N LEU A 221 5.81 5.82 19.24
CA LEU A 221 6.17 4.58 19.94
C LEU A 221 7.49 4.74 20.70
N ALA A 222 8.54 5.24 20.01
CA ALA A 222 9.86 5.45 20.63
C ALA A 222 9.84 6.52 21.73
N GLY A 223 8.89 7.45 21.69
CA GLY A 223 8.68 8.49 22.68
C GLY A 223 7.72 8.13 23.82
N GLY A 224 7.07 6.96 23.76
CA GLY A 224 6.07 6.54 24.76
C GLY A 224 4.77 7.35 24.73
N PHE A 225 4.44 7.99 23.58
CA PHE A 225 3.19 8.74 23.39
C PHE A 225 2.04 7.88 22.90
N ILE A 226 2.35 6.73 22.31
CA ILE A 226 1.38 5.68 21.96
C ILE A 226 1.89 4.34 22.49
N ASP A 227 0.98 3.47 22.83
CA ASP A 227 1.22 2.15 23.43
C ASP A 227 1.22 1.04 22.37
N ILE A 228 0.60 1.28 21.22
CA ILE A 228 0.57 0.34 20.07
C ILE A 228 0.46 1.11 18.75
N GLY A 229 1.11 0.59 17.71
CA GLY A 229 1.05 1.13 16.36
C GLY A 229 1.28 0.06 15.30
N VAL A 230 0.75 0.28 14.09
CA VAL A 230 0.99 -0.57 12.91
C VAL A 230 2.24 -0.07 12.20
N ILE A 231 3.23 -0.95 12.06
CA ILE A 231 4.53 -0.66 11.43
C ILE A 231 4.79 -1.71 10.34
N GLY A 232 5.34 -1.30 9.21
CA GLY A 232 5.80 -2.22 8.17
C GLY A 232 6.93 -3.11 8.68
N VAL A 233 6.98 -4.38 8.23
CA VAL A 233 7.91 -5.40 8.73
C VAL A 233 9.36 -4.93 8.71
N GLY A 234 9.84 -4.33 7.62
CA GLY A 234 11.23 -3.87 7.50
C GLY A 234 11.61 -2.82 8.54
N ASN A 235 10.76 -1.78 8.72
CA ASN A 235 10.98 -0.76 9.73
C ASN A 235 10.85 -1.32 11.16
N ALA A 236 9.92 -2.24 11.38
CA ALA A 236 9.75 -2.90 12.67
C ALA A 236 11.04 -3.66 13.07
N GLN A 237 11.63 -4.44 12.16
CA GLN A 237 12.89 -5.14 12.38
C GLN A 237 14.05 -4.19 12.71
N GLU A 238 14.16 -3.07 11.98
CA GLU A 238 15.24 -2.09 12.22
C GLU A 238 15.13 -1.43 13.61
N TYR A 239 13.91 -1.01 13.97
CA TYR A 239 13.67 -0.35 15.25
C TYR A 239 13.73 -1.33 16.42
N GLU A 240 13.33 -2.57 16.23
CA GLU A 240 13.46 -3.64 17.24
C GLU A 240 14.93 -3.98 17.50
N LYS A 241 15.76 -4.15 16.44
CA LYS A 241 17.22 -4.30 16.56
C LYS A 241 17.89 -3.12 17.29
N ALA A 242 17.34 -1.92 17.14
CA ALA A 242 17.80 -0.73 17.85
C ALA A 242 17.26 -0.62 19.29
N GLY A 243 16.45 -1.57 19.76
CA GLY A 243 15.86 -1.59 21.10
C GLY A 243 14.87 -0.47 21.38
N LYS A 244 14.21 0.06 20.32
CA LYS A 244 13.27 1.19 20.43
C LYS A 244 11.79 0.76 20.48
N LEU A 245 11.48 -0.39 19.97
CA LEU A 245 10.18 -1.03 20.01
C LEU A 245 10.34 -2.55 20.08
N LYS A 246 9.25 -3.26 20.28
CA LYS A 246 9.14 -4.70 20.04
C LYS A 246 7.87 -5.02 19.29
N VAL A 247 7.89 -6.08 18.48
CA VAL A 247 6.74 -6.61 17.77
C VAL A 247 6.05 -7.65 18.65
N ILE A 248 4.72 -7.58 18.74
CA ILE A 248 3.90 -8.50 19.52
C ILE A 248 3.02 -9.41 18.68
N GLY A 249 3.09 -9.26 17.37
CA GLY A 249 2.36 -10.07 16.40
C GLY A 249 2.13 -9.35 15.09
N THR A 250 1.50 -10.03 14.17
CA THR A 250 1.26 -9.54 12.82
C THR A 250 -0.18 -9.83 12.41
N VAL A 251 -0.87 -8.81 11.92
CA VAL A 251 -2.18 -8.97 11.25
C VAL A 251 -1.92 -9.36 9.80
N SER A 252 -2.58 -10.38 9.32
CA SER A 252 -2.49 -10.87 7.94
C SER A 252 -3.86 -11.32 7.44
N SER A 253 -3.92 -11.72 6.18
CA SER A 253 -5.10 -12.33 5.57
C SER A 253 -5.45 -13.66 6.22
N ASP A 254 -6.72 -14.07 6.09
CA ASP A 254 -7.21 -15.35 6.59
C ASP A 254 -6.41 -16.53 6.00
N GLY A 255 -6.04 -17.49 6.86
CA GLY A 255 -5.23 -18.65 6.50
C GLY A 255 -3.78 -18.35 6.10
N THR A 256 -3.30 -17.10 6.27
CA THR A 256 -1.92 -16.74 6.00
C THR A 256 -1.06 -16.87 7.26
N THR A 257 0.08 -17.52 7.13
CA THR A 257 1.06 -17.69 8.22
C THR A 257 2.33 -16.89 7.94
N ILE A 258 3.09 -16.59 8.97
CA ILE A 258 4.33 -15.82 8.84
C ILE A 258 5.38 -16.51 7.97
N SER A 259 5.33 -17.83 7.85
CA SER A 259 6.22 -18.60 6.98
C SER A 259 6.04 -18.31 5.48
N LYS A 260 4.95 -17.63 5.09
CA LYS A 260 4.75 -17.11 3.72
C LYS A 260 5.45 -15.79 3.46
N TYR A 261 6.01 -15.14 4.50
CA TYR A 261 6.83 -13.96 4.30
C TYR A 261 8.13 -14.35 3.57
N PRO A 262 8.64 -13.53 2.64
CA PRO A 262 9.81 -13.88 1.82
C PRO A 262 11.11 -14.15 2.60
N GLU A 263 11.23 -13.59 3.79
CA GLU A 263 12.38 -13.74 4.67
C GLU A 263 11.98 -14.46 5.98
N GLU A 264 12.92 -15.17 6.59
CA GLU A 264 12.69 -15.77 7.91
C GLU A 264 12.58 -14.69 8.98
N LEU A 265 11.45 -14.68 9.68
CA LEU A 265 11.15 -13.73 10.74
C LEU A 265 11.15 -14.41 12.12
N PRO A 266 11.48 -13.67 13.20
CA PRO A 266 11.41 -14.17 14.57
C PRO A 266 10.00 -14.59 15.00
N ASP A 267 9.89 -15.46 16.00
CA ASP A 267 8.62 -16.00 16.51
C ASP A 267 7.62 -14.94 16.98
N ASN A 268 8.08 -13.79 17.44
CA ASN A 268 7.20 -12.67 17.86
C ASN A 268 6.52 -11.96 16.67
N TYR A 269 6.90 -12.31 15.43
CA TYR A 269 6.20 -11.86 14.21
C TYR A 269 5.08 -12.82 13.77
N LYS A 270 4.83 -13.92 14.49
CA LYS A 270 3.69 -14.81 14.18
C LYS A 270 2.41 -14.01 14.00
N THR A 271 1.61 -14.46 13.04
CA THR A 271 0.29 -13.85 12.80
C THR A 271 -0.60 -14.00 14.03
N LEU A 272 -1.56 -13.10 14.18
CA LEU A 272 -2.51 -13.21 15.29
C LEU A 272 -3.30 -14.50 15.25
N GLN A 273 -3.58 -15.06 14.06
CA GLN A 273 -4.17 -16.39 13.91
C GLN A 273 -3.26 -17.49 14.47
N GLU A 274 -1.95 -17.45 14.16
CA GLU A 274 -0.97 -18.40 14.73
C GLU A 274 -0.84 -18.27 16.26
N GLN A 275 -1.23 -17.12 16.84
CA GLN A 275 -1.33 -16.89 18.28
C GLN A 275 -2.71 -17.23 18.86
N GLY A 276 -3.64 -17.81 18.07
CA GLY A 276 -4.97 -18.26 18.52
C GLY A 276 -6.08 -17.20 18.41
N PHE A 277 -5.85 -16.09 17.72
CA PHE A 277 -6.85 -15.05 17.48
C PHE A 277 -7.40 -15.16 16.04
N ASP A 278 -8.16 -16.24 15.78
CA ASP A 278 -8.62 -16.60 14.44
C ASP A 278 -9.41 -15.52 13.69
N LYS A 279 -10.09 -14.64 14.43
CA LYS A 279 -10.89 -13.56 13.86
C LYS A 279 -10.12 -12.24 13.67
N CYS A 280 -8.89 -12.17 14.16
CA CYS A 280 -8.04 -10.98 14.01
C CYS A 280 -7.30 -11.01 12.67
N VAL A 281 -8.07 -10.97 11.59
CA VAL A 281 -7.59 -11.00 10.21
C VAL A 281 -8.13 -9.81 9.43
N MET A 282 -7.28 -9.20 8.64
CA MET A 282 -7.66 -8.12 7.74
C MET A 282 -6.73 -8.08 6.54
N SER A 283 -7.30 -8.28 5.37
CA SER A 283 -6.59 -8.16 4.11
C SER A 283 -6.72 -6.74 3.55
N ILE A 284 -5.71 -6.29 2.84
CA ILE A 284 -5.74 -5.10 2.02
C ILE A 284 -5.33 -5.51 0.62
N TYR A 285 -6.32 -5.81 -0.19
CA TYR A 285 -6.10 -6.27 -1.55
C TYR A 285 -5.83 -5.13 -2.53
N HIS A 286 -5.23 -5.47 -3.65
CA HIS A 286 -5.07 -4.63 -4.81
C HIS A 286 -5.89 -5.18 -5.97
N TYR A 287 -6.77 -4.37 -6.49
CA TYR A 287 -7.72 -4.72 -7.53
C TYR A 287 -7.38 -4.01 -8.84
N LEU A 288 -7.24 -4.76 -9.92
CA LEU A 288 -7.24 -4.17 -11.26
C LEU A 288 -8.69 -3.83 -11.62
N LEU A 289 -8.95 -2.55 -11.82
CA LEU A 289 -10.27 -2.00 -12.10
C LEU A 289 -10.25 -1.22 -13.41
N GLY A 290 -11.32 -1.33 -14.16
CA GLY A 290 -11.65 -0.45 -15.27
C GLY A 290 -12.95 0.31 -15.01
N PRO A 291 -13.38 1.24 -15.90
CA PRO A 291 -14.65 1.93 -15.78
C PRO A 291 -15.82 0.97 -15.87
N ALA A 292 -16.94 1.31 -15.25
CA ALA A 292 -18.14 0.46 -15.28
C ALA A 292 -18.62 0.20 -16.73
N GLY A 293 -19.12 -1.01 -16.97
CA GLY A 293 -19.74 -1.38 -18.24
C GLY A 293 -18.74 -1.87 -19.31
N MET A 294 -17.55 -2.32 -18.92
CA MET A 294 -16.65 -3.04 -19.84
C MET A 294 -17.28 -4.34 -20.32
N ASP A 295 -16.94 -4.74 -21.55
CA ASP A 295 -17.40 -5.98 -22.14
C ASP A 295 -16.95 -7.21 -21.34
N GLU A 296 -17.85 -8.14 -21.05
CA GLU A 296 -17.57 -9.29 -20.16
C GLU A 296 -16.49 -10.23 -20.74
N THR A 297 -16.45 -10.41 -22.06
CA THR A 297 -15.44 -11.23 -22.73
C THR A 297 -14.06 -10.56 -22.60
N MET A 298 -14.02 -9.25 -22.87
CA MET A 298 -12.81 -8.45 -22.69
C MET A 298 -12.26 -8.58 -21.25
N VAL A 299 -13.12 -8.48 -20.24
CA VAL A 299 -12.75 -8.58 -18.82
C VAL A 299 -12.21 -9.97 -18.49
N ALA A 300 -12.88 -11.04 -18.97
CA ALA A 300 -12.42 -12.41 -18.75
C ALA A 300 -11.05 -12.67 -19.39
N ASP A 301 -10.82 -12.18 -20.61
CA ASP A 301 -9.55 -12.32 -21.31
C ASP A 301 -8.45 -11.49 -20.64
N MET A 302 -8.75 -10.27 -20.16
CA MET A 302 -7.83 -9.47 -19.36
C MET A 302 -7.45 -10.16 -18.05
N ASN A 303 -8.42 -10.73 -17.33
CA ASN A 303 -8.15 -11.48 -16.10
C ASN A 303 -7.21 -12.66 -16.38
N ALA A 304 -7.49 -13.46 -17.42
CA ALA A 304 -6.66 -14.59 -17.80
C ALA A 304 -5.23 -14.15 -18.20
N ALA A 305 -5.10 -13.05 -18.94
CA ALA A 305 -3.79 -12.50 -19.33
C ALA A 305 -2.99 -12.01 -18.11
N MET A 306 -3.64 -11.44 -17.11
CA MET A 306 -2.98 -10.98 -15.88
C MET A 306 -2.39 -12.14 -15.08
N LYS A 307 -2.87 -13.37 -15.23
CA LYS A 307 -2.25 -14.54 -14.61
C LYS A 307 -0.78 -14.67 -14.96
N ALA A 308 -0.46 -14.68 -16.25
CA ALA A 308 0.93 -14.78 -16.70
C ALA A 308 1.79 -13.58 -16.25
N VAL A 309 1.20 -12.39 -16.14
CA VAL A 309 1.88 -11.20 -15.63
C VAL A 309 2.21 -11.34 -14.14
N CYS A 310 1.29 -11.83 -13.32
CA CYS A 310 1.49 -12.01 -11.88
C CYS A 310 2.44 -13.18 -11.55
N GLU A 311 2.42 -14.25 -12.38
CA GLU A 311 3.30 -15.42 -12.24
C GLU A 311 4.72 -15.18 -12.81
N ASP A 312 4.95 -14.07 -13.51
CA ASP A 312 6.27 -13.71 -14.01
C ASP A 312 7.25 -13.41 -12.87
N GLU A 313 8.44 -14.01 -12.91
CA GLU A 313 9.43 -13.93 -11.82
C GLU A 313 9.84 -12.47 -11.50
N THR A 314 9.98 -11.61 -12.52
CA THR A 314 10.38 -10.20 -12.30
C THR A 314 9.26 -9.41 -11.64
N VAL A 315 8.02 -9.61 -12.09
CA VAL A 315 6.84 -8.95 -11.51
C VAL A 315 6.63 -9.44 -10.08
N SER A 316 6.62 -10.75 -9.87
CA SER A 316 6.42 -11.38 -8.56
C SER A 316 7.50 -10.95 -7.56
N ALA A 317 8.78 -11.01 -7.94
CA ALA A 317 9.88 -10.54 -7.09
C ALA A 317 9.79 -9.03 -6.80
N GLY A 318 9.37 -8.22 -7.78
CA GLY A 318 9.17 -6.79 -7.60
C GLY A 318 8.05 -6.48 -6.59
N ILE A 319 6.92 -7.18 -6.71
CA ILE A 319 5.80 -7.05 -5.75
C ILE A 319 6.21 -7.50 -4.35
N ALA A 320 6.92 -8.62 -4.23
CA ALA A 320 7.46 -9.08 -2.93
C ALA A 320 8.47 -8.06 -2.36
N GLY A 321 9.30 -7.48 -3.22
CA GLY A 321 10.32 -6.48 -2.82
C GLY A 321 9.74 -5.17 -2.28
N ILE A 322 8.48 -4.85 -2.55
CA ILE A 322 7.75 -3.72 -1.93
C ILE A 322 6.92 -4.14 -0.70
N GLY A 323 7.09 -5.37 -0.23
CA GLY A 323 6.47 -5.88 1.00
C GLY A 323 5.07 -6.45 0.82
N ASN A 324 4.61 -6.65 -0.42
CA ASN A 324 3.31 -7.23 -0.70
C ASN A 324 3.42 -8.73 -1.02
N ILE A 325 2.35 -9.49 -0.82
CA ILE A 325 2.24 -10.89 -1.24
C ILE A 325 1.79 -10.92 -2.70
N PRO A 326 2.63 -11.37 -3.66
CA PRO A 326 2.21 -11.52 -5.04
C PRO A 326 1.08 -12.54 -5.15
N GLY A 327 0.11 -12.25 -6.01
CA GLY A 327 -1.02 -13.15 -6.22
C GLY A 327 -1.77 -12.83 -7.50
N TRP A 328 -2.63 -13.74 -7.87
CA TRP A 328 -3.63 -13.59 -8.90
C TRP A 328 -4.81 -14.48 -8.55
N HIS A 329 -6.00 -13.96 -8.75
CA HIS A 329 -7.25 -14.68 -8.56
C HIS A 329 -8.06 -14.61 -9.85
N ASP A 330 -8.73 -15.70 -10.19
CA ASP A 330 -9.66 -15.69 -11.31
C ASP A 330 -10.83 -14.71 -11.06
N LEU A 331 -11.63 -14.46 -12.08
CA LEU A 331 -12.66 -13.44 -12.01
C LEU A 331 -13.73 -13.75 -10.95
N ALA A 332 -14.08 -15.02 -10.77
CA ALA A 332 -15.09 -15.45 -9.79
C ALA A 332 -14.55 -15.28 -8.36
N GLU A 333 -13.33 -15.73 -8.11
CA GLU A 333 -12.65 -15.62 -6.84
C GLU A 333 -12.36 -14.14 -6.50
N SER A 334 -11.90 -13.35 -7.48
CA SER A 334 -11.69 -11.90 -7.32
C SER A 334 -12.97 -11.18 -6.87
N LYS A 335 -14.12 -11.55 -7.44
CA LYS A 335 -15.41 -10.99 -7.07
C LYS A 335 -15.82 -11.38 -5.65
N GLU A 336 -15.67 -12.66 -5.29
CA GLU A 336 -15.96 -13.13 -3.93
C GLU A 336 -15.08 -12.42 -2.89
N ILE A 337 -13.79 -12.26 -3.17
CA ILE A 337 -12.85 -11.54 -2.31
C ILE A 337 -13.31 -10.09 -2.12
N HIS A 338 -13.60 -9.38 -3.21
CA HIS A 338 -13.98 -7.97 -3.18
C HIS A 338 -15.28 -7.73 -2.42
N GLU A 339 -16.32 -8.57 -2.68
CA GLU A 339 -17.61 -8.49 -2.00
C GLU A 339 -17.47 -8.79 -0.49
N ARG A 340 -16.70 -9.82 -0.13
CA ARG A 340 -16.45 -10.19 1.27
C ARG A 340 -15.70 -9.09 2.01
N GLU A 341 -14.65 -8.55 1.42
CA GLU A 341 -13.88 -7.45 2.00
C GLU A 341 -14.73 -6.19 2.18
N TYR A 342 -15.51 -5.83 1.15
CA TYR A 342 -16.40 -4.67 1.22
C TYR A 342 -17.41 -4.82 2.37
N ALA A 343 -18.06 -5.98 2.48
CA ALA A 343 -18.99 -6.27 3.57
C ALA A 343 -18.33 -6.20 4.95
N GLN A 344 -17.11 -6.71 5.10
CA GLN A 344 -16.34 -6.62 6.35
C GLN A 344 -16.08 -5.15 6.74
N PHE A 345 -15.69 -4.31 5.79
CA PHE A 345 -15.46 -2.89 6.05
C PHE A 345 -16.74 -2.13 6.38
N VAL A 346 -17.87 -2.47 5.79
CA VAL A 346 -19.18 -1.91 6.15
C VAL A 346 -19.50 -2.20 7.62
N GLU A 347 -19.31 -3.43 8.08
CA GLU A 347 -19.56 -3.80 9.48
C GLU A 347 -18.60 -3.06 10.43
N ILE A 348 -17.30 -3.02 10.12
CA ILE A 348 -16.32 -2.27 10.94
C ILE A 348 -16.68 -0.78 10.98
N ALA A 349 -17.09 -0.19 9.86
CA ALA A 349 -17.48 1.23 9.80
C ALA A 349 -18.71 1.52 10.68
N LYS A 350 -19.69 0.62 10.72
CA LYS A 350 -20.87 0.73 11.59
C LYS A 350 -20.47 0.66 13.05
N GLU A 351 -19.57 -0.26 13.43
CA GLU A 351 -19.08 -0.41 14.80
C GLU A 351 -18.29 0.82 15.27
N LEU A 352 -17.55 1.46 14.35
CA LEU A 352 -16.76 2.68 14.62
C LEU A 352 -17.58 3.99 14.54
N ASP A 353 -18.87 3.94 14.24
CA ASP A 353 -19.73 5.12 13.95
C ASP A 353 -19.17 5.99 12.78
N MET A 354 -18.53 5.34 11.82
CA MET A 354 -17.93 5.96 10.62
C MET A 354 -18.69 5.66 9.34
N PHE A 355 -19.76 4.87 9.42
CA PHE A 355 -20.54 4.47 8.25
C PHE A 355 -21.38 5.64 7.73
N VAL A 356 -21.19 5.99 6.46
CA VAL A 356 -21.90 7.09 5.78
C VAL A 356 -22.75 6.58 4.62
N GLN A 357 -22.23 5.64 3.81
CA GLN A 357 -22.90 5.19 2.59
C GLN A 357 -22.45 3.76 2.17
N GLU A 358 -23.34 3.09 1.40
CA GLU A 358 -23.18 1.74 0.88
C GLU A 358 -23.46 1.65 -0.64
#